data_e40d3bcd20bc75336be84d704ad71fd0
#
_entry.id   e40d3bcd20bc75336be84d704ad71fd0
#
_cell.length_a   1.000
_cell.length_b   1.000
_cell.length_c   1.000
_cell.angle_alpha   90.00
_cell.angle_beta   90.00
_cell.angle_gamma   90.00
#
_symmetry.space_group_name_H-M   'P 1'
#
loop_
_entity.id
_entity.type
_entity.pdbx_description
1 polymer ?
#
loop_
_entity_poly.entity_id
_entity_poly.type
_entity_poly.pdbx_seq_one_letter_code
_entity_poly.pdbx_strand_id
1 'polypeptide(L)'
;ALYLLSLHDALPISERGFKVIAGGTFVGEHSYSTEQNPIAVGRPDVDDLQFAETFGAKIRTKIETAAEMDKLYAVDVNRIQRPYQAFFPLFRFLRKVVKLRKGGVPMPRIPAVGTELCNHCGYCAVHCPASAIKKGDECYTDAEKCIRCCACIKGCPQKARTFDTPFAALLADCFKRQKENRIIL
;
A
#
# COMPACT_ATOMS: atom_id res chain seq x y z
N ALA A 1 -2.14 0.31 -6.42
CA ALA A 1 -2.79 1.31 -5.64
C ALA A 1 -4.31 1.12 -5.59
N LEU A 2 -4.75 0.21 -4.79
CA LEU A 2 -6.16 -0.02 -4.50
C LEU A 2 -6.60 0.89 -3.35
N TYR A 3 -6.80 2.17 -3.64
CA TYR A 3 -7.49 3.09 -2.73
C TYR A 3 -9.03 2.96 -2.79
N LEU A 4 -9.53 1.77 -3.09
CA LEU A 4 -10.97 1.49 -3.04
C LEU A 4 -11.47 1.18 -1.62
N LEU A 5 -10.56 0.98 -0.66
CA LEU A 5 -10.92 0.57 0.70
C LEU A 5 -11.19 1.76 1.65
N SER A 6 -10.57 2.93 1.44
CA SER A 6 -10.61 4.01 2.43
C SER A 6 -11.97 4.75 2.55
N LEU A 7 -12.80 4.75 1.53
CA LEU A 7 -14.11 5.40 1.58
C LEU A 7 -15.19 4.54 2.25
N HIS A 8 -15.06 3.22 2.15
CA HIS A 8 -15.97 2.30 2.84
C HIS A 8 -15.64 2.14 4.32
N ASP A 9 -14.38 2.42 4.73
CA ASP A 9 -13.95 2.26 6.13
C ASP A 9 -14.36 3.45 7.03
N ALA A 10 -14.56 4.64 6.44
CA ALA A 10 -14.95 5.83 7.20
C ALA A 10 -16.43 5.83 7.62
N LEU A 11 -17.32 5.25 6.83
CA LEU A 11 -18.74 5.13 7.15
C LEU A 11 -18.98 4.29 8.41
N PRO A 12 -18.43 3.06 8.54
CA PRO A 12 -18.58 2.26 9.76
C PRO A 12 -17.99 2.93 11.01
N ILE A 13 -16.96 3.76 10.86
CA ILE A 13 -16.35 4.50 11.96
C ILE A 13 -17.31 5.59 12.45
N SER A 14 -17.90 6.36 11.54
CA SER A 14 -18.88 7.41 11.87
C SER A 14 -20.16 6.84 12.48
N GLU A 15 -20.65 5.73 11.96
CA GLU A 15 -21.82 5.01 12.49
C GLU A 15 -21.61 4.49 13.92
N ARG A 16 -20.35 4.26 14.31
CA ARG A 16 -19.98 3.87 15.68
C ARG A 16 -19.72 5.04 16.62
N GLY A 17 -20.07 6.26 16.23
CA GLY A 17 -19.96 7.46 17.04
C GLY A 17 -18.60 8.14 17.03
N PHE A 18 -17.66 7.71 16.17
CA PHE A 18 -16.40 8.42 16.00
C PHE A 18 -16.56 9.60 15.04
N LYS A 19 -15.94 10.72 15.40
CA LYS A 19 -15.90 11.91 14.56
C LYS A 19 -14.63 11.91 13.71
N VAL A 20 -14.76 11.87 12.40
CA VAL A 20 -13.61 11.99 11.48
C VAL A 20 -13.26 13.46 11.33
N ILE A 21 -12.12 13.88 11.83
CA ILE A 21 -11.70 15.30 11.85
C ILE A 21 -10.71 15.69 10.77
N ALA A 22 -10.11 14.71 10.10
CA ALA A 22 -9.17 14.92 8.99
C ALA A 22 -9.05 13.64 8.16
N GLY A 23 -8.62 13.77 6.91
CA GLY A 23 -8.27 12.65 6.06
C GLY A 23 -7.13 12.99 5.11
N GLY A 24 -6.30 12.01 4.75
CA GLY A 24 -5.20 12.20 3.81
C GLY A 24 -4.89 10.97 2.99
N THR A 25 -4.39 11.19 1.77
CA THR A 25 -3.83 10.17 0.91
C THR A 25 -2.39 10.52 0.59
N PHE A 26 -1.49 9.59 0.81
CA PHE A 26 -0.05 9.78 0.59
C PHE A 26 0.45 8.76 -0.41
N VAL A 27 1.37 9.19 -1.28
CA VAL A 27 1.97 8.31 -2.28
C VAL A 27 3.11 7.52 -1.64
N GLY A 28 3.19 6.24 -1.94
CA GLY A 28 4.29 5.37 -1.53
C GLY A 28 4.68 4.42 -2.66
N GLU A 29 5.91 3.92 -2.63
CA GLU A 29 6.36 2.91 -3.57
C GLU A 29 5.51 1.64 -3.41
N HIS A 30 5.05 1.12 -4.54
CA HIS A 30 4.20 -0.08 -4.53
C HIS A 30 5.00 -1.31 -4.08
N SER A 31 4.37 -2.20 -3.30
CA SER A 31 5.02 -3.41 -2.81
C SER A 31 5.56 -4.32 -3.91
N TYR A 32 4.93 -4.31 -5.09
CA TYR A 32 5.38 -5.08 -6.28
C TYR A 32 6.36 -4.32 -7.17
N SER A 33 6.82 -3.13 -6.77
CA SER A 33 7.83 -2.39 -7.51
C SER A 33 9.15 -3.15 -7.52
N THR A 34 9.73 -3.30 -8.70
CA THR A 34 11.05 -3.89 -8.94
C THR A 34 11.83 -3.00 -9.91
N GLU A 35 13.13 -3.26 -10.09
CA GLU A 35 13.94 -2.55 -11.08
C GLU A 35 13.36 -2.68 -12.50
N GLN A 36 12.81 -3.86 -12.85
CA GLN A 36 12.20 -4.13 -14.15
C GLN A 36 10.79 -3.52 -14.30
N ASN A 37 10.07 -3.41 -13.19
CA ASN A 37 8.71 -2.89 -13.15
C ASN A 37 8.58 -1.79 -12.09
N PRO A 38 9.16 -0.59 -12.33
CA PRO A 38 9.17 0.48 -11.35
C PRO A 38 7.77 1.08 -11.15
N ILE A 39 7.31 1.18 -9.90
CA ILE A 39 6.00 1.70 -9.53
C ILE A 39 6.15 2.66 -8.36
N ALA A 40 6.16 3.96 -8.64
CA ALA A 40 6.36 5.03 -7.67
C ALA A 40 7.67 4.86 -6.85
N VAL A 41 8.75 4.50 -7.53
CA VAL A 41 10.07 4.31 -6.91
C VAL A 41 10.53 5.59 -6.21
N GLY A 42 11.14 5.43 -5.03
CA GLY A 42 11.63 6.53 -4.21
C GLY A 42 10.55 7.31 -3.46
N ARG A 43 9.30 6.82 -3.48
CA ARG A 43 8.20 7.44 -2.69
C ARG A 43 7.93 6.63 -1.41
N PRO A 44 7.65 7.29 -0.25
CA PRO A 44 7.60 8.75 -0.11
C PRO A 44 8.98 9.40 -0.23
N ASP A 45 9.06 10.52 -0.94
CA ASP A 45 10.24 11.35 -1.02
C ASP A 45 10.22 12.44 0.09
N VAL A 46 11.21 13.36 0.05
CA VAL A 46 11.33 14.43 1.05
C VAL A 46 10.10 15.34 1.05
N ASP A 47 9.55 15.64 -0.14
CA ASP A 47 8.37 16.50 -0.26
C ASP A 47 7.12 15.80 0.28
N ASP A 48 6.99 14.50 0.07
CA ASP A 48 5.91 13.70 0.66
C ASP A 48 5.96 13.69 2.18
N LEU A 49 7.17 13.53 2.73
CA LEU A 49 7.37 13.51 4.19
C LEU A 49 7.06 14.88 4.79
N GLN A 50 7.52 15.96 4.18
CA GLN A 50 7.21 17.32 4.59
C GLN A 50 5.71 17.63 4.50
N PHE A 51 5.06 17.14 3.45
CA PHE A 51 3.60 17.25 3.29
C PHE A 51 2.86 16.53 4.41
N ALA A 52 3.31 15.32 4.77
CA ALA A 52 2.74 14.53 5.87
C ALA A 52 2.94 15.19 7.22
N GLU A 53 4.13 15.78 7.48
CA GLU A 53 4.43 16.53 8.70
C GLU A 53 3.54 17.78 8.80
N THR A 54 3.42 18.55 7.72
CA THR A 54 2.52 19.70 7.64
C THR A 54 1.07 19.31 7.91
N PHE A 55 0.62 18.17 7.39
CA PHE A 55 -0.71 17.65 7.67
C PHE A 55 -0.90 17.35 9.16
N GLY A 56 0.07 16.68 9.78
CA GLY A 56 0.05 16.41 11.22
C GLY A 56 0.00 17.69 12.07
N ALA A 57 0.79 18.71 11.71
CA ALA A 57 0.79 20.01 12.38
C ALA A 57 -0.58 20.71 12.27
N LYS A 58 -1.22 20.68 11.09
CA LYS A 58 -2.56 21.25 10.90
C LYS A 58 -3.63 20.52 11.71
N ILE A 59 -3.55 19.19 11.84
CA ILE A 59 -4.45 18.42 12.70
C ILE A 59 -4.26 18.83 14.15
N ARG A 60 -3.02 18.95 14.62
CA ARG A 60 -2.71 19.41 15.97
C ARG A 60 -3.33 20.79 16.24
N THR A 61 -3.08 21.78 15.38
CA THR A 61 -3.67 23.11 15.50
C THR A 61 -5.19 23.05 15.55
N LYS A 62 -5.82 22.24 14.70
CA LYS A 62 -7.28 22.08 14.70
C LYS A 62 -7.81 21.56 16.03
N ILE A 63 -7.10 20.62 16.66
CA ILE A 63 -7.47 20.07 17.98
C ILE A 63 -7.24 21.10 19.08
N GLU A 64 -6.08 21.77 19.09
CA GLU A 64 -5.70 22.76 20.13
C GLU A 64 -6.58 24.02 20.10
N THR A 65 -7.05 24.42 18.91
CA THR A 65 -7.94 25.60 18.76
C THR A 65 -9.40 25.29 19.05
N ALA A 66 -9.79 24.01 19.06
CA ALA A 66 -11.12 23.63 19.48
C ALA A 66 -11.20 23.70 21.02
N ALA A 67 -11.86 24.71 21.58
CA ALA A 67 -11.99 24.91 23.02
C ALA A 67 -12.68 23.73 23.74
N GLU A 68 -13.46 22.95 23.01
CA GLU A 68 -14.16 21.73 23.46
C GLU A 68 -14.19 20.72 22.31
N MET A 69 -14.15 19.41 22.64
CA MET A 69 -14.22 18.34 21.65
C MET A 69 -15.48 18.39 20.77
N ASP A 70 -16.58 18.91 21.31
CA ASP A 70 -17.84 19.06 20.58
C ASP A 70 -17.77 20.13 19.47
N LYS A 71 -16.86 21.09 19.61
CA LYS A 71 -16.61 22.15 18.62
C LYS A 71 -15.70 21.71 17.47
N LEU A 72 -15.05 20.53 17.58
CA LEU A 72 -14.34 19.94 16.46
C LEU A 72 -15.34 19.58 15.35
N TYR A 73 -15.25 20.26 14.22
CA TYR A 73 -16.08 19.92 13.07
C TYR A 73 -15.57 18.66 12.38
N ALA A 74 -16.52 17.78 12.03
CA ALA A 74 -16.24 16.60 11.23
C ALA A 74 -15.98 17.00 9.76
N VAL A 75 -15.08 16.28 9.12
CA VAL A 75 -14.88 16.40 7.67
C VAL A 75 -15.70 15.37 6.93
N ASP A 76 -16.28 15.77 5.80
CA ASP A 76 -16.89 14.84 4.89
C ASP A 76 -15.79 14.17 4.05
N VAL A 77 -15.42 12.95 4.44
CA VAL A 77 -14.39 12.17 3.75
C VAL A 77 -14.74 11.87 2.28
N ASN A 78 -16.00 11.97 1.89
CA ASN A 78 -16.41 11.82 0.49
C ASN A 78 -15.92 13.01 -0.38
N ARG A 79 -15.60 14.15 0.23
CA ARG A 79 -15.00 15.31 -0.45
C ARG A 79 -13.51 15.12 -0.74
N ILE A 80 -12.85 14.13 -0.18
CA ILE A 80 -11.48 13.80 -0.61
C ILE A 80 -11.58 13.38 -2.07
N GLN A 81 -11.17 14.28 -2.95
CA GLN A 81 -11.14 13.97 -4.38
C GLN A 81 -10.22 12.79 -4.60
N ARG A 82 -10.77 11.70 -5.13
CA ARG A 82 -9.96 10.54 -5.53
C ARG A 82 -8.89 11.02 -6.51
N PRO A 83 -7.65 10.50 -6.39
CA PRO A 83 -6.63 10.78 -7.39
C PRO A 83 -7.19 10.45 -8.78
N TYR A 84 -7.02 11.39 -9.72
CA TYR A 84 -7.53 11.19 -11.07
C TYR A 84 -7.07 9.85 -11.65
N GLN A 85 -8.04 9.05 -12.03
CA GLN A 85 -7.81 7.75 -12.66
C GLN A 85 -8.21 7.88 -14.13
N ALA A 86 -7.23 7.96 -15.03
CA ALA A 86 -7.52 8.02 -16.45
C ALA A 86 -8.28 6.76 -16.90
N PHE A 87 -9.36 6.97 -17.64
CA PHE A 87 -10.25 5.89 -18.08
C PHE A 87 -9.51 4.85 -18.94
N PHE A 88 -8.73 5.29 -19.92
CA PHE A 88 -8.03 4.37 -20.83
C PHE A 88 -7.00 3.45 -20.13
N PRO A 89 -6.10 3.93 -19.27
CA PRO A 89 -5.23 3.06 -18.50
C PRO A 89 -5.97 2.06 -17.63
N LEU A 90 -7.06 2.49 -16.97
CA LEU A 90 -7.89 1.60 -16.16
C LEU A 90 -8.57 0.52 -17.00
N PHE A 91 -9.19 0.90 -18.12
CA PHE A 91 -9.83 -0.04 -19.04
C PHE A 91 -8.83 -1.04 -19.61
N ARG A 92 -7.64 -0.56 -20.02
CA ARG A 92 -6.55 -1.42 -20.50
C ARG A 92 -6.09 -2.40 -19.41
N PHE A 93 -5.96 -1.93 -18.19
CA PHE A 93 -5.61 -2.78 -17.04
C PHE A 93 -6.65 -3.87 -16.82
N LEU A 94 -7.92 -3.51 -16.73
CA LEU A 94 -9.02 -4.47 -16.52
C LEU A 94 -9.07 -5.53 -17.62
N ARG A 95 -8.97 -5.12 -18.90
CA ARG A 95 -8.89 -6.05 -20.03
C ARG A 95 -7.74 -7.05 -19.89
N LYS A 96 -6.54 -6.55 -19.54
CA LYS A 96 -5.36 -7.42 -19.36
C LYS A 96 -5.56 -8.37 -18.17
N VAL A 97 -6.13 -7.90 -17.05
CA VAL A 97 -6.44 -8.76 -15.90
C VAL A 97 -7.43 -9.87 -16.27
N VAL A 98 -8.50 -9.54 -16.99
CA VAL A 98 -9.47 -10.54 -17.47
C VAL A 98 -8.80 -11.56 -18.39
N LYS A 99 -7.93 -11.09 -19.31
CA LYS A 99 -7.17 -11.98 -20.21
C LYS A 99 -6.26 -12.94 -19.44
N LEU A 100 -5.54 -12.44 -18.41
CA LEU A 100 -4.68 -13.28 -17.56
C LEU A 100 -5.50 -14.35 -16.83
N ARG A 101 -6.64 -13.96 -16.25
CA ARG A 101 -7.53 -14.91 -15.55
C ARG A 101 -8.09 -15.98 -16.47
N LYS A 102 -8.54 -15.58 -17.67
CA LYS A 102 -9.04 -16.53 -18.69
C LYS A 102 -7.94 -17.42 -19.26
N GLY A 103 -6.71 -16.92 -19.34
CA GLY A 103 -5.54 -17.68 -19.79
C GLY A 103 -4.96 -18.64 -18.75
N GLY A 104 -5.58 -18.74 -17.56
CA GLY A 104 -5.12 -19.67 -16.53
C GLY A 104 -3.74 -19.34 -15.97
N VAL A 105 -3.25 -18.09 -16.14
CA VAL A 105 -1.93 -17.70 -15.62
C VAL A 105 -1.96 -17.78 -14.09
N PRO A 106 -1.12 -18.66 -13.49
CA PRO A 106 -1.12 -18.83 -12.04
C PRO A 106 -0.65 -17.56 -11.33
N MET A 107 -1.36 -17.22 -10.27
CA MET A 107 -0.99 -16.10 -9.40
C MET A 107 -0.27 -16.65 -8.18
N PRO A 108 0.98 -16.21 -7.90
CA PRO A 108 1.67 -16.65 -6.72
C PRO A 108 0.91 -16.21 -5.45
N ARG A 109 0.76 -17.12 -4.51
CA ARG A 109 0.11 -16.86 -3.23
C ARG A 109 1.10 -16.37 -2.18
N ILE A 110 2.37 -16.79 -2.31
CA ILE A 110 3.47 -16.49 -1.41
C ILE A 110 4.73 -16.15 -2.21
N PRO A 111 5.70 -15.44 -1.63
CA PRO A 111 7.02 -15.26 -2.21
C PRO A 111 7.75 -16.60 -2.39
N ALA A 112 8.44 -16.75 -3.52
CA ALA A 112 9.40 -17.82 -3.70
C ALA A 112 10.68 -17.54 -2.90
N VAL A 113 11.40 -18.61 -2.56
CA VAL A 113 12.65 -18.55 -1.80
C VAL A 113 13.73 -19.34 -2.51
N GLY A 114 14.84 -18.69 -2.83
CA GLY A 114 16.09 -19.36 -3.26
C GLY A 114 16.81 -19.90 -2.03
N THR A 115 16.66 -21.17 -1.77
CA THR A 115 17.20 -21.83 -0.56
C THR A 115 18.72 -21.74 -0.47
N GLU A 116 19.41 -21.79 -1.61
CA GLU A 116 20.87 -21.62 -1.69
C GLU A 116 21.35 -20.20 -1.36
N LEU A 117 20.50 -19.20 -1.50
CA LEU A 117 20.83 -17.81 -1.16
C LEU A 117 20.47 -17.46 0.27
N CYS A 118 19.60 -18.26 0.90
CA CYS A 118 19.12 -17.99 2.24
C CYS A 118 20.14 -18.41 3.30
N ASN A 119 20.66 -17.44 4.06
CA ASN A 119 21.57 -17.68 5.16
C ASN A 119 20.86 -17.75 6.54
N HIS A 120 19.56 -17.88 6.57
CA HIS A 120 18.72 -17.98 7.78
C HIS A 120 18.93 -16.83 8.79
N CYS A 121 19.17 -15.60 8.32
CA CYS A 121 19.40 -14.42 9.18
C CYS A 121 18.17 -13.99 10.01
N GLY A 122 16.98 -14.55 9.77
CA GLY A 122 15.75 -14.25 10.50
C GLY A 122 15.07 -12.93 10.16
N TYR A 123 15.67 -12.07 9.27
CA TYR A 123 15.10 -10.77 8.94
C TYR A 123 13.64 -10.84 8.50
N CYS A 124 13.32 -11.75 7.59
CA CYS A 124 11.97 -11.90 7.03
C CYS A 124 10.95 -12.37 8.07
N ALA A 125 11.35 -13.15 9.06
CA ALA A 125 10.47 -13.60 10.15
C ALA A 125 10.16 -12.45 11.12
N VAL A 126 11.18 -11.65 11.49
CA VAL A 126 11.03 -10.51 12.42
C VAL A 126 10.18 -9.39 11.80
N HIS A 127 10.34 -9.12 10.50
CA HIS A 127 9.65 -8.02 9.81
C HIS A 127 8.36 -8.45 9.11
N CYS A 128 7.87 -9.67 9.33
CA CYS A 128 6.60 -10.10 8.76
C CYS A 128 5.43 -9.58 9.61
N PRO A 129 4.64 -8.60 9.13
CA PRO A 129 3.54 -8.02 9.93
C PRO A 129 2.40 -9.01 10.18
N ALA A 130 2.32 -10.07 9.36
CA ALA A 130 1.31 -11.12 9.47
C ALA A 130 1.83 -12.41 10.15
N SER A 131 3.06 -12.40 10.65
CA SER A 131 3.70 -13.59 11.25
C SER A 131 3.60 -14.84 10.38
N ALA A 132 3.65 -14.66 9.04
CA ALA A 132 3.55 -15.73 8.05
C ALA A 132 4.87 -16.51 7.88
N ILE A 133 5.97 -16.05 8.48
CA ILE A 133 7.30 -16.67 8.41
C ILE A 133 7.78 -16.86 9.84
N LYS A 134 8.19 -18.09 10.16
CA LYS A 134 8.68 -18.43 11.50
C LYS A 134 10.19 -18.33 11.53
N LYS A 135 10.74 -17.79 12.64
CA LYS A 135 12.19 -17.80 12.88
C LYS A 135 12.70 -19.24 13.02
N GLY A 136 13.78 -19.56 12.32
CA GLY A 136 14.33 -20.91 12.22
C GLY A 136 13.74 -21.74 11.06
N ASP A 137 12.71 -21.21 10.38
CA ASP A 137 12.10 -21.81 9.19
C ASP A 137 11.84 -20.73 8.13
N GLU A 138 12.88 -19.93 7.86
CA GLU A 138 12.80 -18.76 6.99
C GLU A 138 12.49 -19.12 5.54
N CYS A 139 12.71 -20.35 5.12
CA CYS A 139 12.39 -20.81 3.77
C CYS A 139 10.89 -21.13 3.59
N TYR A 140 10.16 -21.36 4.66
CA TYR A 140 8.72 -21.58 4.62
C TYR A 140 7.95 -20.27 4.78
N THR A 141 6.81 -20.17 4.08
CA THR A 141 5.86 -19.06 4.24
C THR A 141 4.44 -19.62 4.29
N ASP A 142 3.74 -19.33 5.37
CA ASP A 142 2.33 -19.70 5.55
C ASP A 142 1.46 -18.88 4.57
N ALA A 143 0.88 -19.59 3.59
CA ALA A 143 0.07 -18.98 2.54
C ALA A 143 -1.25 -18.39 3.03
N GLU A 144 -1.80 -18.88 4.15
CA GLU A 144 -3.06 -18.39 4.71
C GLU A 144 -2.86 -17.09 5.50
N LYS A 145 -1.66 -16.90 6.06
CA LYS A 145 -1.29 -15.67 6.79
C LYS A 145 -0.67 -14.62 5.87
N CYS A 146 -0.07 -15.02 4.75
CA CYS A 146 0.68 -14.10 3.90
C CYS A 146 -0.21 -13.05 3.24
N ILE A 147 -0.06 -11.78 3.62
CA ILE A 147 -0.77 -10.63 3.04
C ILE A 147 -0.10 -10.06 1.78
N ARG A 148 0.99 -10.66 1.30
CA ARG A 148 1.73 -10.26 0.08
C ARG A 148 2.24 -8.82 0.11
N CYS A 149 2.65 -8.33 1.27
CA CYS A 149 3.19 -6.98 1.45
C CYS A 149 4.61 -6.79 0.92
N CYS A 150 5.31 -7.87 0.58
CA CYS A 150 6.69 -7.90 0.07
C CYS A 150 7.78 -7.34 1.02
N ALA A 151 7.48 -7.08 2.29
CA ALA A 151 8.48 -6.61 3.26
C ALA A 151 9.68 -7.57 3.38
N CYS A 152 9.39 -8.88 3.38
CA CYS A 152 10.41 -9.93 3.41
C CYS A 152 11.29 -9.99 2.14
N ILE A 153 10.85 -9.43 1.03
CA ILE A 153 11.59 -9.35 -0.23
C ILE A 153 12.48 -8.11 -0.23
N LYS A 154 11.86 -6.95 0.00
CA LYS A 154 12.54 -5.65 -0.04
C LYS A 154 13.65 -5.54 1.00
N GLY A 155 13.46 -6.14 2.17
CA GLY A 155 14.44 -6.10 3.24
C GLY A 155 15.38 -7.31 3.31
N CYS A 156 15.30 -8.29 2.39
CA CYS A 156 16.19 -9.45 2.42
C CYS A 156 17.63 -9.05 2.03
N PRO A 157 18.63 -9.13 2.94
CA PRO A 157 19.99 -8.72 2.62
C PRO A 157 20.64 -9.64 1.58
N GLN A 158 20.20 -10.91 1.50
CA GLN A 158 20.69 -11.89 0.53
C GLN A 158 19.89 -11.92 -0.77
N LYS A 159 18.85 -11.07 -0.90
CA LYS A 159 17.92 -11.09 -2.05
C LYS A 159 17.38 -12.50 -2.37
N ALA A 160 17.29 -13.35 -1.34
CA ALA A 160 16.88 -14.75 -1.45
C ALA A 160 15.37 -14.92 -1.72
N ARG A 161 14.58 -13.86 -1.67
CA ARG A 161 13.12 -13.92 -1.84
C ARG A 161 12.68 -13.13 -3.05
N THR A 162 11.76 -13.69 -3.84
CA THR A 162 11.17 -13.06 -5.02
C THR A 162 9.65 -13.21 -5.03
N PHE A 163 8.96 -12.32 -5.72
CA PHE A 163 7.52 -12.42 -5.93
C PHE A 163 7.19 -12.04 -7.39
N ASP A 164 7.36 -13.01 -8.25
CA ASP A 164 7.06 -12.86 -9.67
C ASP A 164 5.55 -12.89 -9.90
N THR A 165 4.97 -11.71 -10.03
CA THR A 165 3.55 -11.56 -10.32
C THR A 165 3.34 -10.80 -11.64
N PRO A 166 2.47 -11.29 -12.55
CA PRO A 166 2.14 -10.58 -13.76
C PRO A 166 1.47 -9.23 -13.52
N PHE A 167 1.00 -8.97 -12.28
CA PHE A 167 0.43 -7.68 -11.90
C PHE A 167 1.49 -6.58 -11.78
N ALA A 168 2.74 -6.88 -11.43
CA ALA A 168 3.80 -5.88 -11.35
C ALA A 168 3.98 -5.17 -12.70
N ALA A 169 4.17 -5.94 -13.77
CA ALA A 169 4.29 -5.40 -15.11
C ALA A 169 3.03 -4.65 -15.58
N LEU A 170 1.84 -5.17 -15.26
CA LEU A 170 0.58 -4.51 -15.61
C LEU A 170 0.41 -3.17 -14.90
N LEU A 171 0.74 -3.09 -13.62
CA LEU A 171 0.66 -1.86 -12.83
C LEU A 171 1.67 -0.83 -13.35
N ALA A 172 2.93 -1.25 -13.57
CA ALA A 172 3.97 -0.39 -14.10
C ALA A 172 3.61 0.16 -15.49
N ASP A 173 3.03 -0.66 -16.38
CA ASP A 173 2.64 -0.26 -17.72
C ASP A 173 1.38 0.63 -17.75
N CYS A 174 0.36 0.32 -16.95
CA CYS A 174 -0.91 1.01 -17.00
C CYS A 174 -0.98 2.27 -16.13
N PHE A 175 -0.15 2.37 -15.09
CA PHE A 175 -0.23 3.46 -14.11
C PHE A 175 1.10 4.20 -13.92
N LYS A 176 1.75 4.53 -15.02
CA LYS A 176 3.03 5.27 -15.07
C LYS A 176 2.95 6.67 -14.48
N ARG A 177 1.78 7.32 -14.54
CA ARG A 177 1.61 8.68 -14.04
C ARG A 177 1.68 8.66 -12.51
N GLN A 178 2.59 9.45 -11.97
CA GLN A 178 2.68 9.66 -10.52
C GLN A 178 1.40 10.31 -10.00
N LYS A 179 1.02 9.90 -8.79
CA LYS A 179 -0.10 10.49 -8.05
C LYS A 179 0.42 11.58 -7.13
N GLU A 180 -0.48 12.45 -6.72
CA GLU A 180 -0.19 13.52 -5.77
C GLU A 180 -0.78 13.20 -4.40
N ASN A 181 -0.15 13.70 -3.36
CA ASN A 181 -0.70 13.67 -2.00
C ASN A 181 -1.92 14.58 -1.91
N ARG A 182 -2.91 14.20 -1.12
CA ARG A 182 -4.13 15.00 -0.91
C ARG A 182 -4.57 14.92 0.53
N ILE A 183 -5.08 16.03 1.04
CA ILE A 183 -5.61 16.11 2.40
C ILE A 183 -6.95 16.83 2.43
N ILE A 184 -7.73 16.57 3.48
CA ILE A 184 -8.90 17.33 3.89
C ILE A 184 -8.82 17.55 5.40
N LEU A 185 -9.19 18.76 5.85
CA LEU A 185 -9.12 19.19 7.24
C LEU A 185 -10.46 19.78 7.71
#